data_3a7d90630499740ff2da713d6e8c0d1c
#
_entry.id   3a7d90630499740ff2da713d6e8c0d1c
#
_cell.length_a   1.000
_cell.length_b   1.000
_cell.length_c   1.000
_cell.angle_alpha   90.00
_cell.angle_beta   90.00
_cell.angle_gamma   90.00
#
_symmetry.space_group_name_H-M   'P 1'
#
loop_
_entity.id
_entity.type
_entity.pdbx_description
1 polymer ?
#
loop_
_entity_poly.entity_id
_entity_poly.type
_entity_poly.pdbx_seq_one_letter_code
_entity_poly.pdbx_strand_id
1 'polypeptide(L)'
;RDRLRSRGLGDVYKRQLKCDEKEILFTSGGTESNNMAIIESAIANKRRGNHVIVSSVEHSSVKEPFRYLEENGFNVTYLPVDNRGLVSVDALKEALDEETILVSVMLVNNEIGTIEPVEKIGKIVKDYNKDIIFHVDAIQAYGKMRIYPKKMNIDLLSVSGHKIHGPKGTGFLFIKDKTKIKPLILGGGQQRAMRSGTENVPGICLLYTSPSPRDRSLS
;
A
#
# COMPACT_ATOMS: atom_id res chain seq x y z
N ARG A 1 -11.96 1.18 27.36
CA ARG A 1 -11.52 -0.24 27.43
C ARG A 1 -10.88 -0.72 26.11
N ASP A 2 -11.25 -0.16 24.94
CA ASP A 2 -10.71 -0.60 23.64
C ASP A 2 -9.30 -0.08 23.31
N ARG A 3 -8.87 0.99 23.94
CA ARG A 3 -7.54 1.60 23.74
C ARG A 3 -6.35 0.69 24.13
N LEU A 4 -6.55 -0.27 25.03
CA LEU A 4 -5.49 -1.16 25.50
C LEU A 4 -5.28 -2.40 24.63
N ARG A 5 -6.30 -2.82 23.85
CA ARG A 5 -6.23 -4.02 23.01
C ARG A 5 -5.62 -3.76 21.64
N SER A 6 -5.85 -2.59 21.05
CA SER A 6 -5.26 -2.22 19.76
C SER A 6 -3.76 -1.85 19.84
N ARG A 7 -3.29 -1.37 21.00
CA ARG A 7 -1.88 -0.99 21.18
C ARG A 7 -0.88 -2.16 21.07
N GLY A 8 -1.27 -3.37 21.50
CA GLY A 8 -0.39 -4.54 21.40
C GLY A 8 -0.31 -5.16 20.00
N LEU A 9 -1.34 -5.00 19.18
CA LEU A 9 -1.41 -5.58 17.83
C LEU A 9 -0.56 -4.81 16.81
N GLY A 10 -0.46 -3.50 16.96
CA GLY A 10 0.41 -2.67 16.12
C GLY A 10 1.91 -2.90 16.35
N ASP A 11 2.30 -3.31 17.56
CA ASP A 11 3.71 -3.45 17.95
C ASP A 11 4.50 -4.47 17.12
N VAL A 12 3.85 -5.48 16.58
CA VAL A 12 4.53 -6.51 15.81
C VAL A 12 4.75 -6.10 14.37
N TYR A 13 3.74 -5.51 13.74
CA TYR A 13 3.89 -4.90 12.41
C TYR A 13 4.93 -3.78 12.46
N LYS A 14 4.98 -3.02 13.57
CA LYS A 14 6.04 -2.07 13.87
C LYS A 14 7.45 -2.68 13.79
N ARG A 15 7.65 -3.86 14.37
CA ARG A 15 8.95 -4.56 14.31
C ARG A 15 9.29 -5.05 12.91
N GLN A 16 8.30 -5.60 12.18
CA GLN A 16 8.50 -6.14 10.84
C GLN A 16 8.77 -5.04 9.81
N LEU A 17 8.01 -3.93 9.87
CA LEU A 17 8.10 -2.81 8.92
C LEU A 17 9.00 -1.66 9.43
N LYS A 18 9.46 -1.71 10.68
CA LYS A 18 10.17 -0.60 11.35
C LYS A 18 9.41 0.73 11.27
N CYS A 19 8.11 0.67 11.57
CA CYS A 19 7.19 1.81 11.55
C CYS A 19 6.56 2.04 12.93
N ASP A 20 5.79 3.12 13.10
CA ASP A 20 4.99 3.34 14.30
C ASP A 20 3.65 2.59 14.22
N GLU A 21 3.08 2.20 15.39
CA GLU A 21 1.76 1.54 15.44
C GLU A 21 0.65 2.39 14.81
N LYS A 22 0.74 3.72 14.94
CA LYS A 22 -0.21 4.68 14.35
C LYS A 22 -0.18 4.71 12.81
N GLU A 23 0.88 4.18 12.21
CA GLU A 23 1.03 4.09 10.75
C GLU A 23 0.36 2.81 10.18
N ILE A 24 -0.17 1.93 11.02
CA ILE A 24 -0.90 0.73 10.59
C ILE A 24 -2.41 0.96 10.72
N LEU A 25 -3.12 0.71 9.63
CA LEU A 25 -4.57 0.75 9.54
C LEU A 25 -5.08 -0.63 9.12
N PHE A 26 -5.84 -1.30 9.96
CA PHE A 26 -6.40 -2.62 9.64
C PHE A 26 -7.56 -2.51 8.68
N THR A 27 -7.59 -3.39 7.69
CA THR A 27 -8.58 -3.47 6.63
C THR A 27 -9.13 -4.90 6.50
N SER A 28 -10.14 -5.10 5.66
CA SER A 28 -10.66 -6.43 5.35
C SER A 28 -9.76 -7.22 4.37
N GLY A 29 -8.72 -6.61 3.84
CA GLY A 29 -7.78 -7.26 2.90
C GLY A 29 -7.16 -6.31 1.90
N GLY A 30 -6.45 -6.87 0.92
CA GLY A 30 -5.70 -6.10 -0.05
C GLY A 30 -6.55 -5.19 -0.92
N THR A 31 -7.74 -5.66 -1.33
CA THR A 31 -8.64 -4.85 -2.16
C THR A 31 -9.09 -3.58 -1.45
N GLU A 32 -9.50 -3.66 -0.19
CA GLU A 32 -9.85 -2.47 0.59
C GLU A 32 -8.64 -1.56 0.78
N SER A 33 -7.46 -2.13 1.09
CA SER A 33 -6.23 -1.37 1.26
C SER A 33 -5.84 -0.61 -0.02
N ASN A 34 -5.88 -1.28 -1.19
CA ASN A 34 -5.55 -0.67 -2.48
C ASN A 34 -6.55 0.43 -2.87
N ASN A 35 -7.86 0.18 -2.72
CA ASN A 35 -8.88 1.19 -3.00
C ASN A 35 -8.69 2.44 -2.14
N MET A 36 -8.49 2.26 -0.84
CA MET A 36 -8.26 3.38 0.06
C MET A 36 -6.96 4.12 -0.29
N ALA A 37 -5.87 3.39 -0.51
CA ALA A 37 -4.58 3.98 -0.84
C ALA A 37 -4.63 4.81 -2.12
N ILE A 38 -5.32 4.34 -3.16
CA ILE A 38 -5.33 4.96 -4.48
C ILE A 38 -6.39 6.07 -4.55
N ILE A 39 -7.65 5.72 -4.32
CA ILE A 39 -8.77 6.65 -4.51
C ILE A 39 -8.68 7.80 -3.50
N GLU A 40 -8.55 7.47 -2.22
CA GLU A 40 -8.66 8.47 -1.17
C GLU A 40 -7.41 9.37 -1.07
N SER A 41 -6.24 8.87 -1.47
CA SER A 41 -5.06 9.73 -1.58
C SER A 41 -5.13 10.67 -2.79
N ALA A 42 -5.60 10.19 -3.94
CA ALA A 42 -5.79 11.03 -5.13
C ALA A 42 -6.80 12.14 -4.86
N ILE A 43 -7.98 11.81 -4.31
CA ILE A 43 -9.02 12.79 -3.96
C ILE A 43 -8.50 13.80 -2.93
N ALA A 44 -7.75 13.34 -1.91
CA ALA A 44 -7.19 14.24 -0.88
C ALA A 44 -6.19 15.24 -1.46
N ASN A 45 -5.51 14.91 -2.55
CA ASN A 45 -4.45 15.71 -3.16
C ASN A 45 -4.86 16.40 -4.48
N LYS A 46 -6.12 16.27 -4.94
CA LYS A 46 -6.62 16.82 -6.22
C LYS A 46 -6.34 18.31 -6.44
N ARG A 47 -6.19 19.09 -5.35
CA ARG A 47 -5.84 20.53 -5.46
C ARG A 47 -4.37 20.79 -5.83
N ARG A 48 -3.52 19.76 -5.77
CA ARG A 48 -2.08 19.84 -6.07
C ARG A 48 -1.78 19.38 -7.48
N GLY A 49 -2.68 18.61 -8.08
CA GLY A 49 -2.55 18.04 -9.40
C GLY A 49 -3.57 16.96 -9.65
N ASN A 50 -3.70 16.52 -10.87
CA ASN A 50 -4.63 15.50 -11.30
C ASN A 50 -3.98 14.33 -12.05
N HIS A 51 -2.64 14.28 -12.08
CA HIS A 51 -1.90 13.21 -12.74
C HIS A 51 -1.52 12.09 -11.76
N VAL A 52 -1.77 10.86 -12.17
CA VAL A 52 -1.46 9.64 -11.40
C VAL A 52 -0.81 8.59 -12.30
N ILE A 53 0.18 7.90 -11.77
CA ILE A 53 1.00 6.94 -12.54
C ILE A 53 0.84 5.54 -11.93
N VAL A 54 0.69 4.52 -12.77
CA VAL A 54 0.53 3.13 -12.34
C VAL A 54 1.28 2.18 -13.27
N SER A 55 1.77 1.06 -12.75
CA SER A 55 2.35 0.03 -13.62
C SER A 55 1.27 -0.70 -14.43
N SER A 56 1.58 -1.11 -15.66
CA SER A 56 0.63 -1.83 -16.52
C SER A 56 0.33 -3.27 -16.06
N VAL A 57 1.14 -3.82 -15.14
CA VAL A 57 1.06 -5.22 -14.69
C VAL A 57 0.40 -5.40 -13.32
N GLU A 58 -0.27 -4.40 -12.81
CA GLU A 58 -0.95 -4.44 -11.52
C GLU A 58 -2.09 -5.45 -11.45
N HIS A 59 -2.38 -5.88 -10.23
CA HIS A 59 -3.59 -6.65 -9.94
C HIS A 59 -4.87 -5.82 -10.17
N SER A 60 -6.01 -6.46 -10.47
CA SER A 60 -7.29 -5.79 -10.71
C SER A 60 -7.72 -4.86 -9.56
N SER A 61 -7.40 -5.20 -8.29
CA SER A 61 -7.68 -4.33 -7.13
C SER A 61 -6.91 -3.00 -7.13
N VAL A 62 -5.91 -2.84 -8.01
CA VAL A 62 -5.18 -1.59 -8.28
C VAL A 62 -5.67 -0.99 -9.60
N LYS A 63 -5.76 -1.78 -10.68
CA LYS A 63 -6.18 -1.30 -12.00
C LYS A 63 -7.57 -0.64 -11.98
N GLU A 64 -8.56 -1.28 -11.33
CA GLU A 64 -9.91 -0.74 -11.27
C GLU A 64 -10.02 0.61 -10.53
N PRO A 65 -9.36 0.82 -9.37
CA PRO A 65 -9.23 2.15 -8.78
C PRO A 65 -8.63 3.22 -9.69
N PHE A 66 -7.61 2.88 -10.49
CA PHE A 66 -7.04 3.84 -11.44
C PHE A 66 -8.00 4.14 -12.59
N ARG A 67 -8.71 3.12 -13.11
CA ARG A 67 -9.78 3.34 -14.10
C ARG A 67 -10.89 4.24 -13.54
N TYR A 68 -11.31 4.00 -12.30
CA TYR A 68 -12.27 4.87 -11.64
C TYR A 68 -11.76 6.32 -11.55
N LEU A 69 -10.48 6.54 -11.22
CA LEU A 69 -9.91 7.88 -11.20
C LEU A 69 -9.91 8.53 -12.59
N GLU A 70 -9.58 7.78 -13.64
CA GLU A 70 -9.60 8.24 -15.03
C GLU A 70 -11.01 8.69 -15.44
N GLU A 71 -12.05 7.89 -15.14
CA GLU A 71 -13.46 8.23 -15.36
C GLU A 71 -13.92 9.46 -14.55
N ASN A 72 -13.20 9.81 -13.45
CA ASN A 72 -13.47 10.97 -12.60
C ASN A 72 -12.53 12.17 -12.83
N GLY A 73 -11.89 12.22 -14.01
CA GLY A 73 -11.15 13.37 -14.50
C GLY A 73 -9.71 13.48 -13.97
N PHE A 74 -9.10 12.36 -13.60
CA PHE A 74 -7.65 12.29 -13.40
C PHE A 74 -6.97 11.82 -14.70
N ASN A 75 -5.76 12.33 -14.95
CA ASN A 75 -4.90 11.83 -16.01
C ASN A 75 -4.16 10.60 -15.48
N VAL A 76 -4.30 9.46 -16.15
CA VAL A 76 -3.66 8.21 -15.75
C VAL A 76 -2.58 7.82 -16.76
N THR A 77 -1.33 7.68 -16.30
CA THR A 77 -0.24 7.13 -17.10
C THR A 77 0.05 5.71 -16.68
N TYR A 78 -0.04 4.78 -17.63
CA TYR A 78 0.29 3.37 -17.45
C TYR A 78 1.75 3.13 -17.87
N LEU A 79 2.63 2.81 -16.90
CA LEU A 79 4.03 2.53 -17.17
C LEU A 79 4.19 1.20 -17.93
N PRO A 80 4.90 1.19 -19.05
CA PRO A 80 5.21 -0.04 -19.76
C PRO A 80 6.19 -0.92 -18.97
N VAL A 81 6.17 -2.21 -19.27
CA VAL A 81 7.11 -3.20 -18.74
C VAL A 81 7.88 -3.87 -19.86
N ASP A 82 9.02 -4.44 -19.52
CA ASP A 82 9.79 -5.28 -20.44
C ASP A 82 9.18 -6.69 -20.59
N ASN A 83 9.82 -7.56 -21.37
CA ASN A 83 9.38 -8.94 -21.61
C ASN A 83 9.47 -9.84 -20.35
N ARG A 84 10.08 -9.36 -19.26
CA ARG A 84 10.12 -10.02 -17.95
C ARG A 84 9.11 -9.44 -16.99
N GLY A 85 8.35 -8.45 -17.43
CA GLY A 85 7.37 -7.73 -16.64
C GLY A 85 7.96 -6.67 -15.71
N LEU A 86 9.22 -6.25 -15.90
CA LEU A 86 9.85 -5.17 -15.11
C LEU A 86 9.41 -3.80 -15.62
N VAL A 87 9.00 -2.94 -14.71
CA VAL A 87 8.61 -1.55 -15.00
C VAL A 87 9.79 -0.76 -15.55
N SER A 88 9.54 -0.02 -16.64
CA SER A 88 10.53 0.88 -17.22
C SER A 88 10.74 2.11 -16.30
N VAL A 89 11.94 2.15 -15.71
CA VAL A 89 12.34 3.28 -14.85
C VAL A 89 12.52 4.57 -15.64
N ASP A 90 12.93 4.46 -16.90
CA ASP A 90 13.10 5.64 -17.76
C ASP A 90 11.74 6.20 -18.20
N ALA A 91 10.78 5.33 -18.56
CA ALA A 91 9.40 5.76 -18.78
C ALA A 91 8.78 6.44 -17.54
N LEU A 92 9.09 5.97 -16.32
CA LEU A 92 8.67 6.67 -15.10
C LEU A 92 9.23 8.09 -15.03
N LYS A 93 10.54 8.29 -15.29
CA LYS A 93 11.15 9.63 -15.27
C LYS A 93 10.54 10.58 -16.30
N GLU A 94 10.23 10.06 -17.49
CA GLU A 94 9.58 10.82 -18.57
C GLU A 94 8.12 11.15 -18.25
N ALA A 95 7.42 10.27 -17.51
CA ALA A 95 6.02 10.46 -17.13
C ALA A 95 5.82 11.43 -15.96
N LEU A 96 6.83 11.61 -15.09
CA LEU A 96 6.73 12.52 -13.95
C LEU A 96 6.61 13.97 -14.41
N ASP A 97 5.58 14.66 -13.92
CA ASP A 97 5.31 16.08 -14.19
C ASP A 97 4.88 16.83 -12.91
N GLU A 98 4.64 18.15 -13.04
CA GLU A 98 4.26 19.01 -11.92
C GLU A 98 2.86 18.68 -11.35
N GLU A 99 1.99 18.08 -12.16
CA GLU A 99 0.65 17.65 -11.79
C GLU A 99 0.61 16.24 -11.17
N THR A 100 1.75 15.53 -11.13
CA THR A 100 1.82 14.17 -10.59
C THR A 100 1.67 14.18 -9.07
N ILE A 101 0.66 13.47 -8.56
CA ILE A 101 0.35 13.38 -7.13
C ILE A 101 0.47 11.97 -6.54
N LEU A 102 0.42 10.92 -7.38
CA LEU A 102 0.44 9.53 -6.96
C LEU A 102 1.20 8.68 -7.98
N VAL A 103 2.06 7.81 -7.47
CA VAL A 103 2.68 6.71 -8.24
C VAL A 103 2.38 5.40 -7.52
N SER A 104 1.93 4.37 -8.26
CA SER A 104 1.63 3.05 -7.71
C SER A 104 2.32 1.96 -8.50
N VAL A 105 3.09 1.11 -7.82
CA VAL A 105 3.78 -0.04 -8.41
C VAL A 105 3.75 -1.22 -7.43
N MET A 106 3.34 -2.40 -7.89
CA MET A 106 3.38 -3.60 -7.06
C MET A 106 4.83 -4.04 -6.80
N LEU A 107 5.10 -4.65 -5.64
CA LEU A 107 6.44 -5.11 -5.32
C LEU A 107 6.76 -6.46 -5.98
N VAL A 108 5.79 -7.37 -6.00
CA VAL A 108 5.94 -8.70 -6.63
C VAL A 108 4.69 -8.99 -7.45
N ASN A 109 4.87 -9.29 -8.72
CA ASN A 109 3.77 -9.64 -9.60
C ASN A 109 3.14 -10.99 -9.20
N ASN A 110 1.81 -11.03 -9.16
CA ASN A 110 1.06 -12.20 -8.70
C ASN A 110 0.99 -13.36 -9.71
N GLU A 111 1.28 -13.11 -10.98
CA GLU A 111 1.18 -14.10 -12.07
C GLU A 111 2.56 -14.67 -12.42
N ILE A 112 3.53 -13.81 -12.67
CA ILE A 112 4.87 -14.19 -13.17
C ILE A 112 5.97 -14.10 -12.11
N GLY A 113 5.67 -13.53 -10.92
CA GLY A 113 6.62 -13.47 -9.80
C GLY A 113 7.75 -12.44 -9.96
N THR A 114 7.67 -11.57 -10.97
CA THR A 114 8.64 -10.48 -11.17
C THR A 114 8.70 -9.58 -9.96
N ILE A 115 9.91 -9.27 -9.50
CA ILE A 115 10.15 -8.35 -8.38
C ILE A 115 10.48 -6.99 -8.95
N GLU A 116 9.63 -6.01 -8.68
CA GLU A 116 9.79 -4.65 -9.17
C GLU A 116 10.86 -3.87 -8.38
N PRO A 117 11.62 -2.96 -9.02
CA PRO A 117 12.69 -2.20 -8.37
C PRO A 117 12.15 -1.03 -7.53
N VAL A 118 11.22 -1.30 -6.59
CA VAL A 118 10.47 -0.27 -5.86
C VAL A 118 11.36 0.68 -5.04
N GLU A 119 12.51 0.22 -4.53
CA GLU A 119 13.46 1.10 -3.81
C GLU A 119 14.05 2.17 -4.76
N LYS A 120 14.39 1.78 -6.00
CA LYS A 120 14.87 2.70 -7.04
C LYS A 120 13.75 3.64 -7.51
N ILE A 121 12.55 3.10 -7.71
CA ILE A 121 11.36 3.87 -8.09
C ILE A 121 11.03 4.90 -7.01
N GLY A 122 10.96 4.48 -5.74
CA GLY A 122 10.68 5.38 -4.62
C GLY A 122 11.70 6.51 -4.49
N LYS A 123 13.00 6.21 -4.74
CA LYS A 123 14.04 7.24 -4.77
C LYS A 123 13.79 8.25 -5.90
N ILE A 124 13.51 7.81 -7.11
CA ILE A 124 13.26 8.69 -8.27
C ILE A 124 12.04 9.58 -8.02
N VAL A 125 10.94 9.00 -7.54
CA VAL A 125 9.72 9.74 -7.21
C VAL A 125 10.00 10.84 -6.18
N LYS A 126 10.75 10.53 -5.11
CA LYS A 126 11.04 11.50 -4.04
C LYS A 126 12.15 12.49 -4.38
N ASP A 127 13.06 12.14 -5.26
CA ASP A 127 14.06 13.07 -5.79
C ASP A 127 13.39 14.10 -6.73
N TYR A 128 12.35 13.69 -7.49
CA TYR A 128 11.57 14.59 -8.34
C TYR A 128 10.69 15.55 -7.50
N ASN A 129 9.82 14.98 -6.65
CA ASN A 129 9.00 15.77 -5.73
C ASN A 129 8.64 14.92 -4.48
N LYS A 130 9.06 15.41 -3.30
CA LYS A 130 8.84 14.72 -2.01
C LYS A 130 7.36 14.55 -1.66
N ASP A 131 6.52 15.37 -2.23
CA ASP A 131 5.09 15.38 -1.95
C ASP A 131 4.27 14.40 -2.81
N ILE A 132 4.83 13.84 -3.88
CA ILE A 132 4.18 12.75 -4.63
C ILE A 132 4.06 11.54 -3.70
N ILE A 133 2.86 11.01 -3.59
CA ILE A 133 2.60 9.80 -2.80
C ILE A 133 3.09 8.59 -3.58
N PHE A 134 3.92 7.75 -2.94
CA PHE A 134 4.34 6.48 -3.50
C PHE A 134 3.61 5.33 -2.79
N HIS A 135 2.72 4.67 -3.52
CA HIS A 135 1.99 3.48 -3.09
C HIS A 135 2.64 2.22 -3.63
N VAL A 136 2.71 1.19 -2.79
CA VAL A 136 3.21 -0.14 -3.16
C VAL A 136 2.20 -1.22 -2.75
N ASP A 137 1.71 -2.00 -3.72
CA ASP A 137 1.01 -3.24 -3.43
C ASP A 137 2.05 -4.32 -3.06
N ALA A 138 2.10 -4.66 -1.77
CA ALA A 138 3.02 -5.66 -1.24
C ALA A 138 2.33 -6.98 -0.88
N ILE A 139 1.13 -7.23 -1.38
CA ILE A 139 0.31 -8.40 -1.03
C ILE A 139 1.06 -9.70 -1.29
N GLN A 140 1.82 -9.81 -2.38
CA GLN A 140 2.61 -11.01 -2.69
C GLN A 140 3.98 -11.05 -2.00
N ALA A 141 4.49 -9.91 -1.55
CA ALA A 141 5.84 -9.76 -1.00
C ALA A 141 5.90 -9.83 0.53
N TYR A 142 4.87 -9.29 1.21
CA TYR A 142 4.85 -9.22 2.66
C TYR A 142 4.93 -10.60 3.30
N GLY A 143 5.74 -10.72 4.36
CA GLY A 143 6.03 -12.00 5.02
C GLY A 143 7.07 -12.87 4.31
N LYS A 144 7.33 -12.67 3.02
CA LYS A 144 8.31 -13.41 2.21
C LYS A 144 9.62 -12.64 2.02
N MET A 145 9.53 -11.32 1.97
CA MET A 145 10.66 -10.40 1.78
C MET A 145 10.74 -9.39 2.92
N ARG A 146 11.94 -8.84 3.14
CA ARG A 146 12.12 -7.72 4.06
C ARG A 146 11.67 -6.43 3.39
N ILE A 147 10.68 -5.75 3.98
CA ILE A 147 10.16 -4.48 3.49
C ILE A 147 10.30 -3.45 4.61
N TYR A 148 11.01 -2.37 4.31
CA TYR A 148 11.16 -1.24 5.21
C TYR A 148 10.61 0.02 4.52
N PRO A 149 9.30 0.32 4.65
CA PRO A 149 8.65 1.36 3.85
C PRO A 149 9.37 2.70 3.89
N LYS A 150 9.79 3.16 5.07
CA LYS A 150 10.48 4.45 5.23
C LYS A 150 11.83 4.48 4.51
N LYS A 151 12.58 3.37 4.52
CA LYS A 151 13.87 3.26 3.82
C LYS A 151 13.68 3.20 2.30
N MET A 152 12.60 2.59 1.85
CA MET A 152 12.27 2.43 0.44
C MET A 152 11.45 3.61 -0.12
N ASN A 153 11.29 4.69 0.67
CA ASN A 153 10.51 5.88 0.32
C ASN A 153 9.02 5.62 0.01
N ILE A 154 8.46 4.57 0.59
CA ILE A 154 7.05 4.19 0.44
C ILE A 154 6.21 4.99 1.43
N ASP A 155 5.15 5.62 0.95
CA ASP A 155 4.19 6.36 1.79
C ASP A 155 2.97 5.51 2.15
N LEU A 156 2.53 4.63 1.23
CA LEU A 156 1.40 3.72 1.41
C LEU A 156 1.80 2.31 1.00
N LEU A 157 1.51 1.30 1.84
CA LEU A 157 1.81 -0.10 1.55
C LEU A 157 0.62 -0.98 1.86
N SER A 158 0.10 -1.67 0.84
CA SER A 158 -1.05 -2.57 0.98
C SER A 158 -0.64 -4.01 1.26
N VAL A 159 -1.30 -4.64 2.24
CA VAL A 159 -1.04 -6.02 2.65
C VAL A 159 -2.34 -6.79 2.86
N SER A 160 -2.32 -8.09 2.56
CA SER A 160 -3.44 -9.00 2.77
C SER A 160 -3.04 -10.24 3.55
N GLY A 161 -3.82 -10.60 4.57
CA GLY A 161 -3.53 -11.70 5.48
C GLY A 161 -3.54 -13.07 4.82
N HIS A 162 -4.47 -13.32 3.90
CA HIS A 162 -4.61 -14.64 3.27
C HIS A 162 -3.41 -15.07 2.39
N LYS A 163 -2.52 -14.14 2.03
CA LYS A 163 -1.30 -14.45 1.26
C LYS A 163 -0.11 -14.85 2.14
N ILE A 164 -0.26 -14.72 3.45
CA ILE A 164 0.74 -15.11 4.47
C ILE A 164 0.19 -16.14 5.46
N HIS A 165 -0.74 -16.99 5.00
CA HIS A 165 -1.41 -18.02 5.80
C HIS A 165 -2.28 -17.49 6.95
N GLY A 166 -2.58 -16.19 6.95
CA GLY A 166 -3.52 -15.56 7.86
C GLY A 166 -4.98 -15.75 7.41
N PRO A 167 -5.94 -15.36 8.25
CA PRO A 167 -7.36 -15.49 7.94
C PRO A 167 -7.77 -14.61 6.76
N LYS A 168 -8.73 -15.10 5.97
CA LYS A 168 -9.44 -14.27 4.98
C LYS A 168 -10.19 -13.14 5.68
N GLY A 169 -10.45 -12.06 4.98
CA GLY A 169 -11.14 -10.90 5.57
C GLY A 169 -10.27 -10.07 6.52
N THR A 170 -8.94 -10.18 6.42
CA THR A 170 -7.98 -9.38 7.17
C THR A 170 -6.84 -8.89 6.29
N GLY A 171 -6.39 -7.69 6.56
CA GLY A 171 -5.26 -7.04 5.93
C GLY A 171 -4.91 -5.76 6.67
N PHE A 172 -3.99 -5.02 6.13
CA PHE A 172 -3.70 -3.67 6.63
C PHE A 172 -3.14 -2.78 5.52
N LEU A 173 -3.30 -1.49 5.72
CA LEU A 173 -2.64 -0.44 4.98
C LEU A 173 -1.62 0.24 5.91
N PHE A 174 -0.34 0.23 5.55
CA PHE A 174 0.63 1.12 6.16
C PHE A 174 0.43 2.52 5.55
N ILE A 175 0.33 3.52 6.41
CA ILE A 175 0.19 4.93 6.06
C ILE A 175 1.30 5.67 6.78
N LYS A 176 2.31 6.13 6.05
CA LYS A 176 3.41 6.93 6.62
C LYS A 176 2.86 8.19 7.28
N ASP A 177 3.42 8.54 8.43
CA ASP A 177 3.00 9.74 9.18
C ASP A 177 2.98 10.98 8.26
N LYS A 178 1.91 11.79 8.39
CA LYS A 178 1.62 12.99 7.59
C LYS A 178 1.26 12.74 6.12
N THR A 179 1.14 11.49 5.66
CA THR A 179 0.59 11.23 4.32
C THR A 179 -0.87 11.68 4.27
N LYS A 180 -1.18 12.53 3.29
CA LYS A 180 -2.51 13.11 3.12
C LYS A 180 -3.42 12.12 2.41
N ILE A 181 -4.34 11.52 3.17
CA ILE A 181 -5.33 10.54 2.71
C ILE A 181 -6.64 10.74 3.45
N LYS A 182 -7.77 10.46 2.79
CA LYS A 182 -9.11 10.50 3.40
C LYS A 182 -9.54 9.10 3.86
N PRO A 183 -10.50 9.00 4.81
CA PRO A 183 -11.11 7.74 5.14
C PRO A 183 -12.02 7.24 4.00
N LEU A 184 -11.93 5.93 3.67
CA LEU A 184 -12.81 5.29 2.69
C LEU A 184 -14.16 4.88 3.32
N ILE A 185 -14.14 4.34 4.55
CA ILE A 185 -15.33 3.86 5.25
C ILE A 185 -15.65 4.81 6.40
N LEU A 186 -16.75 5.55 6.24
CA LEU A 186 -17.23 6.53 7.21
C LEU A 186 -18.16 5.88 8.24
N GLY A 187 -18.16 6.38 9.48
CA GLY A 187 -19.04 5.88 10.55
C GLY A 187 -18.57 6.23 11.96
N GLY A 188 -18.54 5.27 12.87
CA GLY A 188 -18.38 5.43 14.32
C GLY A 188 -17.01 5.82 14.86
N GLY A 189 -16.07 6.22 14.02
CA GLY A 189 -14.78 6.77 14.45
C GLY A 189 -13.73 5.75 14.89
N GLN A 190 -13.92 4.45 14.61
CA GLN A 190 -12.92 3.41 14.86
C GLN A 190 -11.61 3.71 14.09
N GLN A 191 -10.51 3.15 14.56
CA GLN A 191 -9.18 3.37 14.00
C GLN A 191 -8.88 4.87 13.72
N ARG A 192 -9.16 5.72 14.68
CA ARG A 192 -8.93 7.18 14.59
C ARG A 192 -9.75 7.85 13.49
N ALA A 193 -10.97 7.37 13.25
CA ALA A 193 -11.87 7.80 12.18
C ALA A 193 -11.31 7.60 10.73
N MET A 194 -10.26 6.81 10.59
CA MET A 194 -9.69 6.49 9.28
C MET A 194 -10.37 5.28 8.62
N ARG A 195 -10.88 4.35 9.44
CA ARG A 195 -11.63 3.20 8.95
C ARG A 195 -12.68 2.82 10.00
N SER A 196 -13.90 3.21 9.74
CA SER A 196 -15.02 2.92 10.64
C SER A 196 -15.51 1.48 10.52
N GLY A 197 -16.29 1.04 11.51
CA GLY A 197 -16.76 -0.33 11.66
C GLY A 197 -15.96 -1.11 12.70
N THR A 198 -16.65 -1.99 13.43
CA THR A 198 -16.04 -2.82 14.48
C THR A 198 -14.88 -3.64 13.92
N GLU A 199 -13.76 -3.60 14.61
CA GLU A 199 -12.54 -4.30 14.20
C GLU A 199 -12.70 -5.81 14.34
N ASN A 200 -12.22 -6.57 13.36
CA ASN A 200 -12.11 -8.03 13.42
C ASN A 200 -10.91 -8.42 14.31
N VAL A 201 -10.99 -8.15 15.59
CA VAL A 201 -9.90 -8.41 16.55
C VAL A 201 -9.38 -9.86 16.49
N PRO A 202 -10.24 -10.90 16.48
CA PRO A 202 -9.76 -12.28 16.36
C PRO A 202 -8.95 -12.51 15.07
N GLY A 203 -9.43 -12.03 13.94
CA GLY A 203 -8.72 -12.16 12.66
C GLY A 203 -7.39 -11.40 12.63
N ILE A 204 -7.36 -10.20 13.21
CA ILE A 204 -6.13 -9.40 13.34
C ILE A 204 -5.11 -10.10 14.24
N CYS A 205 -5.55 -10.70 15.35
CA CYS A 205 -4.69 -11.50 16.22
C CYS A 205 -4.11 -12.72 15.50
N LEU A 206 -4.94 -13.44 14.72
CA LEU A 206 -4.48 -14.58 13.93
C LEU A 206 -3.54 -14.18 12.79
N LEU A 207 -3.78 -13.04 12.15
CA LEU A 207 -2.86 -12.50 11.16
C LEU A 207 -1.46 -12.28 11.74
N TYR A 208 -1.40 -11.87 12.98
CA TYR A 208 -0.19 -11.65 13.75
C TYR A 208 0.56 -12.94 14.11
N THR A 209 -0.18 -13.98 14.51
CA THR A 209 0.38 -15.28 14.92
C THR A 209 0.61 -16.22 13.75
N SER A 210 0.27 -15.80 12.53
CA SER A 210 0.49 -16.62 11.33
C SER A 210 1.99 -16.86 11.13
N PRO A 211 2.44 -18.13 10.98
CA PRO A 211 3.85 -18.45 10.88
C PRO A 211 4.45 -17.82 9.62
N SER A 212 5.45 -16.98 9.83
CA SER A 212 6.29 -16.47 8.74
C SER A 212 7.25 -17.57 8.29
N PRO A 213 7.60 -17.68 7.01
CA PRO A 213 8.70 -18.55 6.56
C PRO A 213 10.00 -18.34 7.33
N ARG A 214 10.18 -17.20 7.98
CA ARG A 214 11.33 -16.89 8.84
C ARG A 214 11.32 -17.59 10.18
N ASP A 215 10.15 -18.00 10.68
CA ASP A 215 10.02 -18.67 11.97
C ASP A 215 10.44 -20.15 11.87
N ARG A 216 10.53 -20.69 10.65
CA ARG A 216 11.00 -22.05 10.37
C ARG A 216 12.53 -22.20 10.33
N SER A 217 13.27 -21.09 10.31
CA SER A 217 14.74 -21.11 10.25
C SER A 217 15.41 -21.14 11.64
N LEU A 218 14.65 -21.28 12.72
CA LEU A 218 15.12 -21.34 14.10
C LEU A 218 14.84 -22.70 14.79
N SER A 219 14.52 -23.73 14.00
CA SER A 219 14.41 -25.12 14.50
C SER A 219 15.48 -26.00 13.89
#